data_19c86163d4445b990d877833c8ff0377
#
_entry.id   19c86163d4445b990d877833c8ff0377
#
_cell.length_a   1.000
_cell.length_b   1.000
_cell.length_c   1.000
_cell.angle_alpha   90.00
_cell.angle_beta   90.00
_cell.angle_gamma   90.00
#
_symmetry.space_group_name_H-M   'P 1'
#
loop_
_entity.id
_entity.type
_entity.pdbx_description
1 polymer ?
#
loop_
_entity_poly.entity_id
_entity_poly.type
_entity_poly.pdbx_seq_one_letter_code
_entity_poly.pdbx_strand_id
1 'polypeptide(L)'
;KFQAILPLRGKILNVEKARYEKLLTSNEILTLITALGTGIGKGGGVGGTPGADDFNVAKLRYHRIIIMTDADVDGAHIRTLLLTFFYRQMPELVERGHIYIAQPPLYKVKAGKEEQYLKDTVALDGFLLRIALRDAYVQTGADTNAVLTGEPLAELARKHQHAESVINRLRGFMDEEALRAIADGVSLNLDTLAEAEASAVVLQAKLRELNTTGAPADVAGEFDVRTDKPILRISRRHHGNVKSSVLTQDFVHGAD
;
A
#
# COMPACT_ATOMS: atom_id res chain seq x y z
N LYS A 1 -19.48 -34.15 -0.51
CA LYS A 1 -18.63 -33.07 0.07
C LYS A 1 -18.47 -32.01 -1.00
N PHE A 2 -18.79 -30.77 -0.64
CA PHE A 2 -18.73 -29.63 -1.58
C PHE A 2 -17.37 -28.95 -1.63
N GLN A 3 -16.48 -29.23 -0.66
CA GLN A 3 -15.15 -28.64 -0.54
C GLN A 3 -14.11 -29.72 -0.27
N ALA A 4 -12.89 -29.48 -0.74
CA ALA A 4 -11.71 -30.31 -0.45
C ALA A 4 -10.50 -29.42 -0.25
N ILE A 5 -9.53 -29.90 0.51
CA ILE A 5 -8.21 -29.27 0.70
C ILE A 5 -7.19 -30.19 0.05
N LEU A 6 -6.37 -29.62 -0.84
CA LEU A 6 -5.22 -30.29 -1.44
C LEU A 6 -3.94 -29.69 -0.85
N PRO A 7 -3.28 -30.32 0.10
CA PRO A 7 -1.99 -29.85 0.60
C PRO A 7 -0.90 -30.08 -0.45
N LEU A 8 -0.16 -29.02 -0.79
CA LEU A 8 1.03 -29.11 -1.61
C LEU A 8 2.27 -29.11 -0.73
N ARG A 9 3.23 -30.00 -1.00
CA ARG A 9 4.45 -30.11 -0.20
C ARG A 9 5.60 -29.44 -0.94
N GLY A 10 6.01 -28.27 -0.44
CA GLY A 10 7.18 -27.56 -0.97
C GLY A 10 6.93 -26.81 -2.29
N LYS A 11 8.03 -26.45 -2.96
CA LYS A 11 8.01 -25.73 -4.23
C LYS A 11 7.63 -26.65 -5.37
N ILE A 12 6.60 -26.30 -6.12
CA ILE A 12 6.19 -27.04 -7.31
C ILE A 12 7.17 -26.81 -8.47
N LEU A 13 7.14 -27.70 -9.44
CA LEU A 13 7.94 -27.60 -10.66
C LEU A 13 7.62 -26.33 -11.45
N ASN A 14 8.65 -25.61 -11.90
CA ASN A 14 8.47 -24.48 -12.80
C ASN A 14 8.19 -24.98 -14.24
N VAL A 15 6.94 -24.83 -14.66
CA VAL A 15 6.45 -25.31 -15.95
C VAL A 15 7.00 -24.55 -17.16
N GLU A 16 7.53 -23.33 -16.98
CA GLU A 16 8.20 -22.57 -18.04
C GLU A 16 9.57 -23.15 -18.39
N LYS A 17 10.25 -23.74 -17.40
CA LYS A 17 11.60 -24.28 -17.55
C LYS A 17 11.63 -25.81 -17.75
N ALA A 18 10.54 -26.48 -17.45
CA ALA A 18 10.48 -27.93 -17.49
C ALA A 18 9.89 -28.42 -18.81
N ARG A 19 10.45 -29.54 -19.33
CA ARG A 19 9.86 -30.26 -20.46
C ARG A 19 8.55 -30.93 -20.03
N TYR A 20 7.64 -31.14 -20.98
CA TYR A 20 6.32 -31.73 -20.74
C TYR A 20 6.39 -33.09 -20.05
N GLU A 21 7.34 -33.96 -20.46
CA GLU A 21 7.53 -35.28 -19.84
C GLU A 21 7.88 -35.15 -18.34
N LYS A 22 8.63 -34.11 -17.98
CA LYS A 22 9.00 -33.84 -16.58
C LYS A 22 7.81 -33.35 -15.75
N LEU A 23 6.86 -32.66 -16.35
CA LEU A 23 5.61 -32.28 -15.69
C LEU A 23 4.83 -33.50 -15.25
N LEU A 24 4.71 -34.51 -16.11
CA LEU A 24 3.99 -35.76 -15.85
C LEU A 24 4.71 -36.69 -14.86
N THR A 25 5.94 -36.38 -14.46
CA THR A 25 6.68 -37.13 -13.40
C THR A 25 6.61 -36.44 -12.05
N SER A 26 6.08 -35.20 -11.97
CA SER A 26 5.93 -34.50 -10.69
C SER A 26 4.66 -34.97 -9.97
N ASN A 27 4.83 -35.55 -8.80
CA ASN A 27 3.70 -36.01 -7.98
C ASN A 27 2.73 -34.89 -7.61
N GLU A 28 3.25 -33.69 -7.34
CA GLU A 28 2.43 -32.52 -7.00
C GLU A 28 1.53 -32.09 -8.18
N ILE A 29 2.10 -32.08 -9.40
CA ILE A 29 1.37 -31.73 -10.62
C ILE A 29 0.35 -32.81 -10.94
N LEU A 30 0.72 -34.10 -10.89
CA LEU A 30 -0.19 -35.22 -11.11
C LEU A 30 -1.36 -35.21 -10.12
N THR A 31 -1.07 -34.97 -8.84
CA THR A 31 -2.10 -34.90 -7.80
C THR A 31 -3.06 -33.75 -8.07
N LEU A 32 -2.56 -32.58 -8.51
CA LEU A 32 -3.38 -31.42 -8.86
C LEU A 32 -4.30 -31.72 -10.05
N ILE A 33 -3.76 -32.31 -11.13
CA ILE A 33 -4.53 -32.69 -12.33
C ILE A 33 -5.63 -33.70 -11.95
N THR A 34 -5.26 -34.72 -11.19
CA THR A 34 -6.19 -35.77 -10.73
C THR A 34 -7.29 -35.20 -9.85
N ALA A 35 -6.95 -34.28 -8.95
CA ALA A 35 -7.92 -33.64 -8.06
C ALA A 35 -8.94 -32.82 -8.83
N LEU A 36 -8.50 -32.05 -9.84
CA LEU A 36 -9.36 -31.22 -10.68
C LEU A 36 -10.19 -32.03 -11.67
N GLY A 37 -9.67 -33.14 -12.15
CA GLY A 37 -10.35 -34.06 -13.06
C GLY A 37 -10.46 -33.61 -14.52
N THR A 38 -9.81 -32.49 -14.87
CA THR A 38 -9.91 -31.83 -16.18
C THR A 38 -8.95 -32.40 -17.23
N GLY A 39 -7.96 -33.22 -16.85
CA GLY A 39 -6.81 -33.51 -17.71
C GLY A 39 -5.86 -32.31 -17.85
N ILE A 40 -4.87 -32.42 -18.73
CA ILE A 40 -3.84 -31.41 -19.00
C ILE A 40 -3.46 -31.40 -20.48
N GLY A 41 -3.10 -30.21 -20.99
CA GLY A 41 -2.54 -30.05 -22.33
C GLY A 41 -3.54 -29.53 -23.37
N LYS A 42 -2.98 -29.03 -24.47
CA LYS A 42 -3.76 -28.61 -25.64
C LYS A 42 -3.85 -29.82 -26.56
N GLY A 43 -5.06 -30.29 -26.87
CA GLY A 43 -5.34 -31.38 -27.77
C GLY A 43 -4.40 -31.43 -28.98
N GLY A 44 -3.47 -32.32 -28.94
CA GLY A 44 -2.40 -32.48 -29.91
C GLY A 44 -1.91 -33.94 -29.97
N GLY A 45 -2.84 -34.90 -29.81
CA GLY A 45 -2.55 -36.28 -30.19
C GLY A 45 -2.16 -36.32 -31.67
N VAL A 46 -1.21 -37.18 -32.03
CA VAL A 46 -0.85 -37.47 -33.43
C VAL A 46 -2.13 -37.79 -34.22
N GLY A 47 -2.57 -36.82 -35.06
CA GLY A 47 -3.78 -36.96 -35.85
C GLY A 47 -4.96 -36.04 -35.51
N GLY A 48 -4.84 -35.11 -34.57
CA GLY A 48 -5.86 -34.09 -34.29
C GLY A 48 -7.12 -34.58 -33.56
N THR A 49 -7.14 -35.81 -33.09
CA THR A 49 -8.20 -36.35 -32.24
C THR A 49 -7.91 -36.01 -30.77
N PRO A 50 -8.89 -35.47 -30.02
CA PRO A 50 -8.72 -35.23 -28.58
C PRO A 50 -8.33 -36.53 -27.89
N GLY A 51 -7.16 -36.55 -27.22
CA GLY A 51 -6.74 -37.67 -26.40
C GLY A 51 -7.58 -37.76 -25.11
N ALA A 52 -7.62 -38.95 -24.51
CA ALA A 52 -8.34 -39.14 -23.23
C ALA A 52 -7.86 -38.23 -22.10
N ASP A 53 -6.63 -37.74 -22.22
CA ASP A 53 -5.94 -36.90 -21.21
C ASP A 53 -5.97 -35.39 -21.54
N ASP A 54 -6.60 -34.99 -22.65
CA ASP A 54 -6.70 -33.58 -23.04
C ASP A 54 -7.53 -32.77 -22.03
N PHE A 55 -7.14 -31.53 -21.86
CA PHE A 55 -7.85 -30.63 -20.99
C PHE A 55 -9.31 -30.43 -21.41
N ASN A 56 -10.22 -30.68 -20.50
CA ASN A 56 -11.65 -30.50 -20.71
C ASN A 56 -12.29 -29.86 -19.47
N VAL A 57 -12.66 -28.58 -19.58
CA VAL A 57 -13.29 -27.83 -18.49
C VAL A 57 -14.65 -28.42 -18.07
N ALA A 58 -15.37 -29.12 -18.95
CA ALA A 58 -16.65 -29.73 -18.59
C ALA A 58 -16.51 -30.86 -17.55
N LYS A 59 -15.30 -31.43 -17.42
CA LYS A 59 -14.97 -32.44 -16.39
C LYS A 59 -14.50 -31.82 -15.05
N LEU A 60 -14.48 -30.48 -14.94
CA LEU A 60 -14.01 -29.78 -13.75
C LEU A 60 -14.84 -30.16 -12.53
N ARG A 61 -14.18 -30.67 -11.51
CA ARG A 61 -14.82 -31.14 -10.25
C ARG A 61 -15.06 -30.02 -9.24
N TYR A 62 -14.28 -28.93 -9.28
CA TYR A 62 -14.33 -27.82 -8.37
C TYR A 62 -14.35 -26.50 -9.15
N HIS A 63 -15.47 -25.78 -9.11
CA HIS A 63 -15.64 -24.52 -9.84
C HIS A 63 -14.91 -23.32 -9.22
N ARG A 64 -14.43 -23.44 -7.99
CA ARG A 64 -13.61 -22.42 -7.31
C ARG A 64 -12.35 -23.08 -6.79
N ILE A 65 -11.23 -22.70 -7.38
CA ILE A 65 -9.90 -23.18 -7.00
C ILE A 65 -9.21 -22.04 -6.26
N ILE A 66 -9.03 -22.20 -4.95
CA ILE A 66 -8.49 -21.15 -4.08
C ILE A 66 -7.05 -21.51 -3.75
N ILE A 67 -6.11 -20.70 -4.23
CA ILE A 67 -4.69 -20.80 -3.90
C ILE A 67 -4.46 -20.13 -2.55
N MET A 68 -3.95 -20.90 -1.57
CA MET A 68 -3.66 -20.43 -0.22
C MET A 68 -2.17 -20.64 0.05
N THR A 69 -1.43 -19.55 0.19
CA THR A 69 0.00 -19.55 0.51
C THR A 69 0.26 -18.60 1.67
N ASP A 70 1.37 -18.77 2.37
CA ASP A 70 1.78 -17.85 3.42
C ASP A 70 2.09 -16.45 2.86
N ALA A 71 2.04 -15.43 3.72
CA ALA A 71 2.31 -14.03 3.36
C ALA A 71 3.81 -13.70 3.36
N ASP A 72 4.66 -14.67 3.00
CA ASP A 72 6.10 -14.52 2.92
C ASP A 72 6.62 -14.64 1.47
N VAL A 73 7.95 -14.53 1.31
CA VAL A 73 8.61 -14.59 0.00
C VAL A 73 8.45 -15.96 -0.66
N ASP A 74 8.52 -17.05 0.12
CA ASP A 74 8.36 -18.41 -0.40
C ASP A 74 6.92 -18.67 -0.82
N GLY A 75 5.93 -18.19 -0.06
CA GLY A 75 4.51 -18.26 -0.43
C GLY A 75 4.20 -17.46 -1.70
N ALA A 76 4.80 -16.28 -1.87
CA ALA A 76 4.68 -15.50 -3.11
C ALA A 76 5.26 -16.24 -4.32
N HIS A 77 6.40 -16.92 -4.15
CA HIS A 77 7.01 -17.74 -5.19
C HIS A 77 6.15 -18.96 -5.57
N ILE A 78 5.64 -19.69 -4.57
CA ILE A 78 4.75 -20.85 -4.79
C ILE A 78 3.48 -20.41 -5.54
N ARG A 79 2.88 -19.29 -5.12
CA ARG A 79 1.72 -18.71 -5.80
C ARG A 79 2.00 -18.39 -7.27
N THR A 80 3.15 -17.80 -7.56
CA THR A 80 3.57 -17.50 -8.94
C THR A 80 3.71 -18.76 -9.76
N LEU A 81 4.34 -19.81 -9.22
CA LEU A 81 4.47 -21.10 -9.94
C LEU A 81 3.12 -21.75 -10.22
N LEU A 82 2.18 -21.72 -9.27
CA LEU A 82 0.82 -22.24 -9.46
C LEU A 82 0.05 -21.47 -10.53
N LEU A 83 0.09 -20.13 -10.47
CA LEU A 83 -0.56 -19.29 -11.48
C LEU A 83 0.02 -19.52 -12.87
N THR A 84 1.35 -19.65 -12.98
CA THR A 84 2.03 -19.99 -14.24
C THR A 84 1.58 -21.35 -14.75
N PHE A 85 1.46 -22.35 -13.87
CA PHE A 85 0.93 -23.68 -14.23
C PHE A 85 -0.49 -23.57 -14.79
N PHE A 86 -1.42 -22.92 -14.10
CA PHE A 86 -2.80 -22.78 -14.57
C PHE A 86 -2.88 -22.02 -15.88
N TYR A 87 -2.16 -20.91 -15.98
CA TYR A 87 -2.16 -20.09 -17.19
C TYR A 87 -1.62 -20.81 -18.42
N ARG A 88 -0.57 -21.64 -18.26
CA ARG A 88 0.06 -22.36 -19.37
C ARG A 88 -0.63 -23.66 -19.73
N GLN A 89 -1.09 -24.39 -18.73
CA GLN A 89 -1.60 -25.75 -18.94
C GLN A 89 -3.13 -25.83 -18.93
N MET A 90 -3.80 -24.87 -18.30
CA MET A 90 -5.26 -24.83 -18.15
C MET A 90 -5.81 -23.41 -18.32
N PRO A 91 -5.54 -22.71 -19.46
CA PRO A 91 -5.86 -21.28 -19.62
C PRO A 91 -7.36 -20.98 -19.44
N GLU A 92 -8.25 -21.89 -19.87
CA GLU A 92 -9.69 -21.70 -19.70
C GLU A 92 -10.13 -21.56 -18.23
N LEU A 93 -9.41 -22.14 -17.27
CA LEU A 93 -9.72 -21.96 -15.86
C LEU A 93 -9.44 -20.52 -15.38
N VAL A 94 -8.43 -19.89 -15.98
CA VAL A 94 -8.10 -18.49 -15.69
C VAL A 94 -9.10 -17.57 -16.40
N GLU A 95 -9.35 -17.78 -17.68
CA GLU A 95 -10.26 -16.98 -18.50
C GLU A 95 -11.70 -17.01 -17.97
N ARG A 96 -12.16 -18.16 -17.49
CA ARG A 96 -13.50 -18.34 -16.92
C ARG A 96 -13.60 -17.93 -15.45
N GLY A 97 -12.52 -17.46 -14.83
CA GLY A 97 -12.53 -16.96 -13.45
C GLY A 97 -12.69 -18.05 -12.39
N HIS A 98 -12.17 -19.26 -12.62
CA HIS A 98 -12.20 -20.35 -11.64
C HIS A 98 -11.09 -20.24 -10.59
N ILE A 99 -10.03 -19.43 -10.84
CA ILE A 99 -8.87 -19.29 -9.97
C ILE A 99 -9.04 -18.12 -9.02
N TYR A 100 -8.88 -18.37 -7.74
CA TYR A 100 -8.95 -17.40 -6.66
C TYR A 100 -7.65 -17.43 -5.85
N ILE A 101 -7.26 -16.29 -5.30
CA ILE A 101 -6.10 -16.16 -4.41
C ILE A 101 -6.62 -15.76 -3.04
N ALA A 102 -6.36 -16.58 -2.03
CA ALA A 102 -6.63 -16.20 -0.66
C ALA A 102 -5.64 -15.11 -0.21
N GLN A 103 -6.16 -14.13 0.51
CA GLN A 103 -5.33 -13.14 1.19
C GLN A 103 -5.16 -13.56 2.66
N PRO A 104 -4.01 -14.12 3.04
CA PRO A 104 -3.76 -14.44 4.44
C PRO A 104 -3.66 -13.14 5.26
N PRO A 105 -4.07 -13.14 6.53
CA PRO A 105 -3.88 -12.01 7.40
C PRO A 105 -2.39 -11.77 7.63
N LEU A 106 -1.95 -10.50 7.57
CA LEU A 106 -0.55 -10.14 7.81
C LEU A 106 -0.20 -10.12 9.30
N TYR A 107 -1.18 -9.80 10.15
CA TYR A 107 -0.94 -9.60 11.57
C TYR A 107 -1.90 -10.42 12.42
N LYS A 108 -1.37 -10.92 13.54
CA LYS A 108 -2.14 -11.44 14.66
C LYS A 108 -1.87 -10.53 15.86
N VAL A 109 -2.89 -9.89 16.38
CA VAL A 109 -2.77 -8.96 17.50
C VAL A 109 -3.49 -9.50 18.72
N LYS A 110 -2.95 -9.20 19.91
CA LYS A 110 -3.56 -9.56 21.19
C LYS A 110 -3.47 -8.37 22.15
N ALA A 111 -4.61 -7.94 22.66
CA ALA A 111 -4.69 -6.89 23.66
C ALA A 111 -5.56 -7.36 24.82
N GLY A 112 -4.94 -7.75 25.92
CA GLY A 112 -5.63 -8.38 27.07
C GLY A 112 -6.26 -9.72 26.69
N LYS A 113 -7.59 -9.78 26.71
CA LYS A 113 -8.38 -10.98 26.32
C LYS A 113 -8.79 -10.98 24.84
N GLU A 114 -8.66 -9.84 24.16
CA GLU A 114 -9.02 -9.69 22.75
C GLU A 114 -7.88 -10.19 21.87
N GLU A 115 -8.18 -11.13 20.97
CA GLU A 115 -7.26 -11.65 19.96
C GLU A 115 -7.92 -11.53 18.58
N GLN A 116 -7.24 -10.92 17.61
CA GLN A 116 -7.79 -10.66 16.28
C GLN A 116 -6.72 -10.83 15.20
N TYR A 117 -7.14 -11.34 14.04
CA TYR A 117 -6.33 -11.35 12.83
C TYR A 117 -6.64 -10.13 11.98
N LEU A 118 -5.60 -9.45 11.48
CA LEU A 118 -5.72 -8.23 10.70
C LEU A 118 -5.08 -8.45 9.32
N LYS A 119 -5.77 -8.01 8.29
CA LYS A 119 -5.41 -8.30 6.90
C LYS A 119 -4.21 -7.49 6.39
N ASP A 120 -4.05 -6.25 6.86
CA ASP A 120 -3.08 -5.28 6.36
C ASP A 120 -2.67 -4.28 7.44
N THR A 121 -1.73 -3.39 7.10
CA THR A 121 -1.22 -2.34 7.99
C THR A 121 -2.30 -1.33 8.38
N VAL A 122 -3.23 -1.02 7.47
CA VAL A 122 -4.32 -0.08 7.74
C VAL A 122 -5.23 -0.62 8.84
N ALA A 123 -5.54 -1.93 8.79
CA ALA A 123 -6.31 -2.59 9.85
C ALA A 123 -5.53 -2.61 11.18
N LEU A 124 -4.20 -2.76 11.14
CA LEU A 124 -3.34 -2.67 12.33
C LEU A 124 -3.36 -1.27 12.94
N ASP A 125 -3.17 -0.23 12.14
CA ASP A 125 -3.19 1.16 12.60
C ASP A 125 -4.54 1.52 13.22
N GLY A 126 -5.65 1.10 12.61
CA GLY A 126 -6.99 1.26 13.16
C GLY A 126 -7.18 0.52 14.49
N PHE A 127 -6.64 -0.69 14.61
CA PHE A 127 -6.67 -1.44 15.87
C PHE A 127 -5.86 -0.75 16.97
N LEU A 128 -4.63 -0.34 16.66
CA LEU A 128 -3.75 0.35 17.61
C LEU A 128 -4.35 1.67 18.06
N LEU A 129 -4.91 2.46 17.13
CA LEU A 129 -5.59 3.71 17.45
C LEU A 129 -6.77 3.48 18.39
N ARG A 130 -7.62 2.48 18.11
CA ARG A 130 -8.76 2.12 18.97
C ARG A 130 -8.32 1.75 20.39
N ILE A 131 -7.23 1.00 20.53
CA ILE A 131 -6.70 0.63 21.85
C ILE A 131 -6.12 1.85 22.57
N ALA A 132 -5.35 2.67 21.87
CA ALA A 132 -4.72 3.87 22.44
C ALA A 132 -5.75 4.89 22.93
N LEU A 133 -6.88 5.02 22.23
CA LEU A 133 -7.91 6.01 22.56
C LEU A 133 -8.97 5.50 23.56
N ARG A 134 -8.90 4.25 23.99
CA ARG A 134 -9.94 3.65 24.86
C ARG A 134 -10.23 4.50 26.12
N ASP A 135 -9.19 4.98 26.78
CA ASP A 135 -9.28 5.78 28.02
C ASP A 135 -8.60 7.15 27.85
N ALA A 136 -8.32 7.56 26.60
CA ALA A 136 -7.68 8.81 26.31
C ALA A 136 -8.66 9.98 26.25
N TYR A 137 -8.18 11.14 26.64
CA TYR A 137 -8.90 12.40 26.47
C TYR A 137 -7.92 13.53 26.15
N VAL A 138 -8.40 14.55 25.47
CA VAL A 138 -7.66 15.80 25.22
C VAL A 138 -8.47 16.95 25.83
N GLN A 139 -7.85 17.71 26.69
CA GLN A 139 -8.40 18.94 27.25
C GLN A 139 -7.92 20.13 26.43
N THR A 140 -8.84 20.88 25.85
CA THR A 140 -8.52 22.06 25.02
C THR A 140 -8.67 23.33 25.85
N GLY A 141 -7.58 24.09 26.00
CA GLY A 141 -7.58 25.38 26.71
C GLY A 141 -7.63 25.29 28.23
N ALA A 142 -7.80 26.46 28.88
CA ALA A 142 -7.91 26.60 30.34
C ALA A 142 -9.30 26.20 30.87
N ASP A 143 -10.28 25.99 30.00
CA ASP A 143 -11.65 25.63 30.36
C ASP A 143 -11.75 24.11 30.59
N THR A 144 -11.94 23.71 31.84
CA THR A 144 -12.02 22.30 32.25
C THR A 144 -13.18 21.54 31.65
N ASN A 145 -14.11 22.22 30.98
CA ASN A 145 -15.29 21.62 30.36
C ASN A 145 -15.12 21.24 28.89
N ALA A 146 -14.02 21.68 28.23
CA ALA A 146 -13.74 21.36 26.85
C ALA A 146 -12.87 20.10 26.73
N VAL A 147 -13.46 18.93 27.00
CA VAL A 147 -12.77 17.63 26.93
C VAL A 147 -13.23 16.89 25.68
N LEU A 148 -12.27 16.52 24.85
CA LEU A 148 -12.49 15.68 23.66
C LEU A 148 -12.23 14.22 24.02
N THR A 149 -13.23 13.36 23.83
CA THR A 149 -13.13 11.92 24.11
C THR A 149 -13.86 11.12 23.03
N GLY A 150 -13.66 9.81 23.01
CA GLY A 150 -14.42 8.90 22.16
C GLY A 150 -14.24 9.16 20.66
N GLU A 151 -15.34 9.14 19.89
CA GLU A 151 -15.30 9.27 18.43
C GLU A 151 -14.77 10.63 17.94
N PRO A 152 -15.11 11.79 18.53
CA PRO A 152 -14.50 13.06 18.15
C PRO A 152 -12.97 13.08 18.28
N LEU A 153 -12.43 12.47 19.36
CA LEU A 153 -10.98 12.32 19.54
C LEU A 153 -10.40 11.35 18.50
N ALA A 154 -11.09 10.27 18.18
CA ALA A 154 -10.65 9.33 17.16
C ALA A 154 -10.62 9.97 15.76
N GLU A 155 -11.58 10.82 15.43
CA GLU A 155 -11.60 11.56 14.17
C GLU A 155 -10.43 12.55 14.09
N LEU A 156 -10.16 13.31 15.15
CA LEU A 156 -9.01 14.20 15.22
C LEU A 156 -7.70 13.44 15.05
N ALA A 157 -7.54 12.31 15.73
CA ALA A 157 -6.34 11.48 15.63
C ALA A 157 -6.15 10.91 14.21
N ARG A 158 -7.22 10.50 13.51
CA ARG A 158 -7.15 10.06 12.11
C ARG A 158 -6.72 11.20 11.17
N LYS A 159 -7.26 12.39 11.37
CA LYS A 159 -6.85 13.58 10.59
C LYS A 159 -5.36 13.90 10.82
N HIS A 160 -4.90 13.83 12.06
CA HIS A 160 -3.48 14.01 12.38
C HIS A 160 -2.60 12.94 11.72
N GLN A 161 -2.96 11.66 11.83
CA GLN A 161 -2.23 10.57 11.17
C GLN A 161 -2.20 10.74 9.64
N HIS A 162 -3.30 11.20 9.04
CA HIS A 162 -3.35 11.48 7.62
C HIS A 162 -2.38 12.61 7.24
N ALA A 163 -2.39 13.73 7.97
CA ALA A 163 -1.46 14.84 7.75
C ALA A 163 0.01 14.39 7.89
N GLU A 164 0.34 13.62 8.93
CA GLU A 164 1.69 13.06 9.13
C GLU A 164 2.09 12.13 7.98
N SER A 165 1.17 11.31 7.48
CA SER A 165 1.42 10.44 6.32
C SER A 165 1.75 11.24 5.05
N VAL A 166 1.03 12.34 4.80
CA VAL A 166 1.29 13.26 3.68
C VAL A 166 2.64 13.94 3.84
N ILE A 167 2.93 14.49 5.03
CA ILE A 167 4.23 15.12 5.34
C ILE A 167 5.38 14.12 5.11
N ASN A 168 5.26 12.90 5.64
CA ASN A 168 6.27 11.86 5.46
C ASN A 168 6.51 11.48 4.00
N ARG A 169 5.48 11.51 3.16
CA ARG A 169 5.58 11.27 1.71
C ARG A 169 6.30 12.42 1.00
N LEU A 170 6.04 13.65 1.40
CA LEU A 170 6.52 14.87 0.73
C LEU A 170 7.89 15.36 1.23
N ARG A 171 8.31 15.03 2.46
CA ARG A 171 9.56 15.50 3.06
C ARG A 171 10.83 15.21 2.25
N GLY A 172 10.79 14.25 1.30
CA GLY A 172 11.88 13.99 0.38
C GLY A 172 12.11 15.12 -0.63
N PHE A 173 11.05 15.84 -0.97
CA PHE A 173 11.00 16.85 -2.02
C PHE A 173 10.82 18.27 -1.46
N MET A 174 10.16 18.41 -0.32
CA MET A 174 9.82 19.67 0.33
C MET A 174 10.43 19.77 1.72
N ASP A 175 10.50 20.98 2.25
CA ASP A 175 10.94 21.21 3.62
C ASP A 175 9.89 20.70 4.61
N GLU A 176 10.28 19.79 5.49
CA GLU A 176 9.38 19.12 6.45
C GLU A 176 8.74 20.11 7.43
N GLU A 177 9.51 21.07 7.93
CA GLU A 177 8.97 22.05 8.88
C GLU A 177 8.00 23.02 8.20
N ALA A 178 8.22 23.36 6.93
CA ALA A 178 7.25 24.14 6.16
C ALA A 178 5.94 23.37 5.94
N LEU A 179 6.01 22.08 5.64
CA LEU A 179 4.82 21.23 5.53
C LEU A 179 4.06 21.17 6.88
N ARG A 180 4.78 21.06 8.01
CA ARG A 180 4.17 21.09 9.34
C ARG A 180 3.54 22.45 9.65
N ALA A 181 4.21 23.55 9.32
CA ALA A 181 3.65 24.89 9.50
C ALA A 181 2.32 25.08 8.73
N ILE A 182 2.24 24.56 7.49
CA ILE A 182 1.01 24.57 6.70
C ILE A 182 -0.08 23.70 7.36
N ALA A 183 0.26 22.51 7.81
CA ALA A 183 -0.66 21.61 8.52
C ALA A 183 -1.16 22.23 9.85
N ASP A 184 -0.33 23.05 10.51
CA ASP A 184 -0.68 23.82 11.72
C ASP A 184 -1.54 25.07 11.42
N GLY A 185 -1.89 25.31 10.16
CA GLY A 185 -2.83 26.36 9.74
C GLY A 185 -2.17 27.64 9.21
N VAL A 186 -0.88 27.61 8.87
CA VAL A 186 -0.27 28.74 8.15
C VAL A 186 -0.87 28.82 6.75
N SER A 187 -1.61 29.88 6.49
CA SER A 187 -2.19 30.17 5.16
C SER A 187 -1.16 30.88 4.30
N LEU A 188 -0.95 30.38 3.09
CA LEU A 188 -0.05 30.93 2.09
C LEU A 188 -0.87 31.36 0.88
N ASN A 189 -0.53 32.53 0.31
CA ASN A 189 -1.09 33.00 -0.94
C ASN A 189 0.05 33.30 -1.94
N LEU A 190 -0.03 32.72 -3.14
CA LEU A 190 0.98 32.83 -4.19
C LEU A 190 0.37 33.35 -5.50
N ASP A 191 -0.74 34.11 -5.44
CA ASP A 191 -1.41 34.64 -6.64
C ASP A 191 -0.60 35.76 -7.31
N THR A 192 0.09 36.56 -6.50
CA THR A 192 0.99 37.63 -6.96
C THR A 192 2.34 37.56 -6.26
N LEU A 193 3.37 38.19 -6.84
CA LEU A 193 4.69 38.24 -6.21
C LEU A 193 4.64 38.93 -4.83
N ALA A 194 3.88 40.00 -4.71
CA ALA A 194 3.72 40.72 -3.44
C ALA A 194 3.07 39.83 -2.36
N GLU A 195 2.09 38.99 -2.72
CA GLU A 195 1.47 38.03 -1.81
C GLU A 195 2.42 36.88 -1.47
N ALA A 196 3.22 36.40 -2.41
CA ALA A 196 4.26 35.43 -2.16
C ALA A 196 5.33 35.95 -1.19
N GLU A 197 5.77 37.22 -1.37
CA GLU A 197 6.70 37.88 -0.43
C GLU A 197 6.08 38.02 0.97
N ALA A 198 4.81 38.42 1.07
CA ALA A 198 4.09 38.48 2.35
C ALA A 198 3.97 37.10 3.01
N SER A 199 3.63 36.07 2.23
CA SER A 199 3.57 34.67 2.68
C SER A 199 4.93 34.16 3.12
N ALA A 200 6.02 34.58 2.47
CA ALA A 200 7.38 34.25 2.87
C ALA A 200 7.70 34.77 4.27
N VAL A 201 7.30 35.98 4.58
CA VAL A 201 7.51 36.59 5.93
C VAL A 201 6.75 35.80 7.00
N VAL A 202 5.49 35.44 6.74
CA VAL A 202 4.67 34.66 7.69
C VAL A 202 5.27 33.27 7.92
N LEU A 203 5.62 32.58 6.83
CA LEU A 203 6.23 31.24 6.92
C LEU A 203 7.59 31.31 7.62
N GLN A 204 8.43 32.28 7.27
CA GLN A 204 9.73 32.50 7.92
C GLN A 204 9.62 32.70 9.44
N ALA A 205 8.63 33.48 9.90
CA ALA A 205 8.37 33.71 11.32
C ALA A 205 7.98 32.39 12.01
N LYS A 206 7.07 31.60 11.40
CA LYS A 206 6.62 30.31 11.95
C LYS A 206 7.76 29.28 11.99
N LEU A 207 8.60 29.21 10.96
CA LEU A 207 9.76 28.32 10.93
C LEU A 207 10.81 28.69 11.99
N ARG A 208 10.98 29.97 12.32
CA ARG A 208 11.85 30.40 13.43
C ARG A 208 11.31 29.99 14.80
N GLU A 209 9.98 30.03 14.97
CA GLU A 209 9.32 29.57 16.19
C GLU A 209 9.47 28.06 16.39
N LEU A 210 9.27 27.27 15.32
CA LEU A 210 9.36 25.81 15.34
C LEU A 210 10.81 25.30 15.49
N ASN A 211 11.78 26.02 14.94
CA ASN A 211 13.18 25.59 14.89
C ASN A 211 13.92 26.00 16.16
N THR A 212 13.95 25.09 17.15
CA THR A 212 14.68 25.32 18.41
C THR A 212 16.13 24.85 18.38
N THR A 213 16.54 24.00 17.43
CA THR A 213 17.86 23.32 17.47
C THR A 213 18.55 23.15 16.11
N GLY A 214 17.87 23.43 15.00
CA GLY A 214 18.37 23.17 13.64
C GLY A 214 18.94 24.40 12.93
N ALA A 215 19.45 24.20 11.70
CA ALA A 215 19.85 25.31 10.84
C ALA A 215 18.61 26.14 10.44
N PRO A 216 18.67 27.48 10.58
CA PRO A 216 17.55 28.33 10.21
C PRO A 216 17.22 28.16 8.73
N ALA A 217 15.93 28.11 8.42
CA ALA A 217 15.46 28.18 7.05
C ALA A 217 15.44 29.64 6.59
N ASP A 218 15.76 29.87 5.35
CA ASP A 218 15.57 31.15 4.67
C ASP A 218 14.44 30.98 3.67
N VAL A 219 13.42 31.84 3.74
CA VAL A 219 12.22 31.78 2.90
C VAL A 219 12.12 33.04 2.08
N ALA A 220 12.05 32.90 0.75
CA ALA A 220 11.92 34.02 -0.17
C ALA A 220 10.72 33.80 -1.11
N GLY A 221 9.93 34.87 -1.33
CA GLY A 221 9.00 34.95 -2.44
C GLY A 221 9.76 35.34 -3.70
N GLU A 222 9.66 34.53 -4.74
CA GLU A 222 10.37 34.69 -6.00
C GLU A 222 9.45 34.46 -7.18
N PHE A 223 9.93 34.88 -8.36
CA PHE A 223 9.24 34.57 -9.62
C PHE A 223 9.96 33.41 -10.32
N ASP A 224 9.27 32.33 -10.58
CA ASP A 224 9.86 31.19 -11.30
C ASP A 224 9.91 31.50 -12.81
N VAL A 225 11.13 31.64 -13.32
CA VAL A 225 11.40 31.98 -14.74
C VAL A 225 10.86 30.91 -15.71
N ARG A 226 10.64 29.67 -15.26
CA ARG A 226 10.18 28.57 -16.12
C ARG A 226 8.67 28.56 -16.29
N THR A 227 7.95 28.82 -15.20
CA THR A 227 6.47 28.74 -15.16
C THR A 227 5.81 30.09 -15.26
N ASP A 228 6.58 31.19 -15.17
CA ASP A 228 6.09 32.57 -15.12
C ASP A 228 5.06 32.78 -13.98
N LYS A 229 5.30 32.13 -12.84
CA LYS A 229 4.43 32.16 -11.65
C LYS A 229 5.21 32.49 -10.38
N PRO A 230 4.58 33.15 -9.40
CA PRO A 230 5.16 33.34 -8.08
C PRO A 230 5.33 32.00 -7.35
N ILE A 231 6.41 31.87 -6.62
CA ILE A 231 6.76 30.69 -5.80
C ILE A 231 7.34 31.11 -4.44
N LEU A 232 7.31 30.20 -3.47
CA LEU A 232 8.12 30.30 -2.28
C LEU A 232 9.31 29.36 -2.36
N ARG A 233 10.51 29.92 -2.24
CA ARG A 233 11.74 29.13 -2.12
C ARG A 233 12.15 29.06 -0.65
N ILE A 234 12.33 27.83 -0.16
CA ILE A 234 12.79 27.54 1.20
C ILE A 234 14.18 26.95 1.09
N SER A 235 15.16 27.60 1.72
CA SER A 235 16.57 27.18 1.66
C SER A 235 17.10 26.91 3.06
N ARG A 236 17.74 25.74 3.27
CA ARG A 236 18.44 25.38 4.51
C ARG A 236 19.86 25.00 4.23
N ARG A 237 20.75 25.45 5.09
CA ARG A 237 22.15 25.03 5.06
C ARG A 237 22.35 23.81 5.94
N HIS A 238 22.76 22.69 5.34
CA HIS A 238 23.02 21.45 6.05
C HIS A 238 24.42 20.94 5.70
N HIS A 239 25.31 20.82 6.69
CA HIS A 239 26.72 20.38 6.51
C HIS A 239 27.45 21.06 5.35
N GLY A 240 27.29 22.37 5.19
CA GLY A 240 27.93 23.17 4.14
C GLY A 240 27.20 23.19 2.79
N ASN A 241 26.22 22.32 2.59
CA ASN A 241 25.38 22.33 1.39
C ASN A 241 24.08 23.10 1.63
N VAL A 242 23.58 23.77 0.59
CA VAL A 242 22.26 24.40 0.62
C VAL A 242 21.24 23.46 -0.03
N LYS A 243 20.30 22.98 0.75
CA LYS A 243 19.12 22.26 0.22
C LYS A 243 18.00 23.28 0.04
N SER A 244 17.45 23.35 -1.17
CA SER A 244 16.32 24.23 -1.49
C SER A 244 15.11 23.40 -1.89
N SER A 245 13.94 23.82 -1.46
CA SER A 245 12.65 23.31 -1.88
C SER A 245 11.76 24.47 -2.32
N VAL A 246 10.77 24.18 -3.15
CA VAL A 246 9.89 25.18 -3.74
C VAL A 246 8.44 24.80 -3.45
N LEU A 247 7.66 25.77 -2.94
CA LEU A 247 6.21 25.68 -2.87
C LEU A 247 5.62 26.47 -4.04
N THR A 248 4.75 25.84 -4.80
CA THR A 248 4.08 26.44 -5.95
C THR A 248 2.63 26.76 -5.62
N GLN A 249 2.02 27.64 -6.42
CA GLN A 249 0.60 27.94 -6.33
C GLN A 249 -0.27 26.69 -6.47
N ASP A 250 0.07 25.82 -7.43
CA ASP A 250 -0.66 24.57 -7.66
C ASP A 250 -0.61 23.64 -6.44
N PHE A 251 0.49 23.67 -5.66
CA PHE A 251 0.60 22.92 -4.40
C PHE A 251 -0.26 23.54 -3.30
N VAL A 252 -0.28 24.87 -3.19
CA VAL A 252 -1.02 25.55 -2.12
C VAL A 252 -2.54 25.46 -2.35
N HIS A 253 -2.98 25.48 -3.61
CA HIS A 253 -4.41 25.38 -4.00
C HIS A 253 -4.85 23.95 -4.31
N GLY A 254 -3.93 23.07 -4.62
CA GLY A 254 -4.19 21.64 -4.81
C GLY A 254 -4.28 20.95 -3.46
N ALA A 255 -5.29 21.32 -2.68
CA ALA A 255 -5.56 20.65 -1.42
C ALA A 255 -6.19 19.28 -1.72
N ASP A 256 -5.37 18.23 -1.75
CA ASP A 256 -5.76 16.85 -1.47
C ASP A 256 -4.62 16.16 -0.70
#